data_e88cafb11268fdbf199b9b38b4a8c35c
#
_entry.id   e88cafb11268fdbf199b9b38b4a8c35c
#
_cell.length_a   1.000
_cell.length_b   1.000
_cell.length_c   1.000
_cell.angle_alpha   90.00
_cell.angle_beta   90.00
_cell.angle_gamma   90.00
#
_symmetry.space_group_name_H-M   'P 1'
#
loop_
_entity.id
_entity.type
_entity.pdbx_description
1 polymer ?
#
loop_
_entity_poly.entity_id
_entity_poly.type
_entity_poly.pdbx_seq_one_letter_code
_entity_poly.pdbx_strand_id
1 'polypeptide(L)'
;MAFYDKTIKETLVELESTTKGLSDIESDERLRHYGLNTIKVKSDPLWRKIVEPFKSVFMAVLIVAAIVSLWHKSYFDAGLIIFIMAVNAIIYYVQRFSTERILRSLQKQSVAEVEVLRKGRREMIAATLLVPGDVIILDEGDKIPADARVFEARSFRVDESQLTGESLPIEKTCAVLPSDREIYEQSNMVFQGSFVVGGTAMAIVTATANDTEFGRLSDLSSGDHNVNPVQQKIDRLITRIVAVILGIALFAFWLALARGVEWSEALRFVIALSVSAVPENLPIAISVILVL
;
A
#
# COMPACT_ATOMS: atom_id res chain seq x y z
N MET A 1 -22.60 -9.52 3.37
CA MET A 1 -23.70 -10.53 3.30
C MET A 1 -23.10 -11.89 3.56
N ALA A 2 -23.71 -12.70 4.42
CA ALA A 2 -23.17 -14.04 4.69
C ALA A 2 -23.67 -15.02 3.60
N PHE A 3 -22.77 -15.78 2.99
CA PHE A 3 -23.09 -16.81 2.01
C PHE A 3 -22.84 -18.23 2.54
N TYR A 4 -22.19 -18.37 3.68
CA TYR A 4 -21.87 -19.65 4.31
C TYR A 4 -23.10 -20.36 4.87
N ASP A 5 -24.13 -19.62 5.27
CA ASP A 5 -25.39 -20.13 5.82
C ASP A 5 -26.48 -20.36 4.76
N LYS A 6 -26.17 -20.09 3.47
CA LYS A 6 -27.09 -20.27 2.36
C LYS A 6 -26.81 -21.55 1.59
N THR A 7 -27.87 -22.12 1.03
CA THR A 7 -27.73 -23.20 0.05
C THR A 7 -27.10 -22.68 -1.24
N ILE A 8 -26.49 -23.58 -2.03
CA ILE A 8 -25.90 -23.20 -3.32
C ILE A 8 -26.95 -22.58 -4.25
N LYS A 9 -28.20 -23.08 -4.21
CA LYS A 9 -29.29 -22.52 -5.04
C LYS A 9 -29.61 -21.08 -4.66
N GLU A 10 -29.71 -20.79 -3.36
CA GLU A 10 -29.94 -19.42 -2.86
C GLU A 10 -28.77 -18.49 -3.21
N THR A 11 -27.54 -18.96 -3.04
CA THR A 11 -26.33 -18.21 -3.43
C THR A 11 -26.33 -17.87 -4.92
N LEU A 12 -26.66 -18.85 -5.79
CA LEU A 12 -26.73 -18.62 -7.23
C LEU A 12 -27.84 -17.63 -7.61
N VAL A 13 -28.99 -17.71 -6.96
CA VAL A 13 -30.12 -16.78 -7.20
C VAL A 13 -29.73 -15.37 -6.77
N GLU A 14 -29.13 -15.22 -5.59
CA GLU A 14 -28.75 -13.91 -5.05
C GLU A 14 -27.63 -13.25 -5.86
N LEU A 15 -26.70 -14.06 -6.38
CA LEU A 15 -25.63 -13.58 -7.25
C LEU A 15 -26.06 -13.53 -8.75
N GLU A 16 -27.32 -13.84 -9.04
CA GLU A 16 -27.85 -13.90 -10.42
C GLU A 16 -26.91 -14.68 -11.36
N SER A 17 -26.44 -15.84 -10.91
CA SER A 17 -25.45 -16.66 -11.62
C SER A 17 -25.92 -18.10 -11.79
N THR A 18 -25.10 -18.90 -12.46
CA THR A 18 -25.37 -20.33 -12.68
C THR A 18 -24.13 -21.17 -12.40
N THR A 19 -24.30 -22.49 -12.19
CA THR A 19 -23.17 -23.42 -12.06
C THR A 19 -22.31 -23.54 -13.33
N LYS A 20 -22.78 -23.01 -14.46
CA LYS A 20 -22.03 -22.92 -15.73
C LYS A 20 -21.28 -21.59 -15.88
N GLY A 21 -21.36 -20.74 -14.85
CA GLY A 21 -20.76 -19.40 -14.82
C GLY A 21 -21.57 -18.36 -15.60
N LEU A 22 -21.05 -17.15 -15.62
CA LEU A 22 -21.61 -15.99 -16.30
C LEU A 22 -21.39 -16.04 -17.80
N SER A 23 -22.17 -15.28 -18.55
CA SER A 23 -21.86 -14.96 -19.93
C SER A 23 -20.85 -13.82 -20.02
N ASP A 24 -20.19 -13.66 -21.19
CA ASP A 24 -19.22 -12.58 -21.42
C ASP A 24 -19.87 -11.19 -21.23
N ILE A 25 -21.11 -11.04 -21.69
CA ILE A 25 -21.88 -9.79 -21.58
C ILE A 25 -22.14 -9.47 -20.10
N GLU A 26 -22.63 -10.46 -19.35
CA GLU A 26 -22.90 -10.28 -17.91
C GLU A 26 -21.62 -9.99 -17.12
N SER A 27 -20.50 -10.66 -17.45
CA SER A 27 -19.23 -10.41 -16.79
C SER A 27 -18.69 -9.01 -17.08
N ASP A 28 -18.82 -8.51 -18.32
CA ASP A 28 -18.43 -7.15 -18.71
C ASP A 28 -19.29 -6.07 -18.04
N GLU A 29 -20.60 -6.29 -17.92
CA GLU A 29 -21.50 -5.40 -17.21
C GLU A 29 -21.17 -5.34 -15.73
N ARG A 30 -20.91 -6.50 -15.10
CA ARG A 30 -20.49 -6.57 -13.70
C ARG A 30 -19.12 -5.93 -13.47
N LEU A 31 -18.18 -6.12 -14.40
CA LEU A 31 -16.89 -5.48 -14.32
C LEU A 31 -16.99 -3.95 -14.36
N ARG A 32 -17.93 -3.40 -15.12
CA ARG A 32 -18.21 -1.95 -15.11
C ARG A 32 -18.86 -1.49 -13.82
N HIS A 33 -19.67 -2.32 -13.18
CA HIS A 33 -20.38 -2.00 -11.95
C HIS A 33 -19.47 -2.14 -10.71
N TYR A 34 -18.81 -3.30 -10.55
CA TYR A 34 -17.96 -3.62 -9.39
C TYR A 34 -16.53 -3.09 -9.53
N GLY A 35 -16.07 -2.89 -10.75
CA GLY A 35 -14.69 -2.51 -11.05
C GLY A 35 -13.73 -3.71 -11.03
N LEU A 36 -12.43 -3.40 -11.13
CA LEU A 36 -11.38 -4.43 -11.12
C LEU A 36 -11.22 -5.03 -9.73
N ASN A 37 -10.96 -6.34 -9.67
CA ASN A 37 -10.62 -7.05 -8.44
C ASN A 37 -9.19 -6.69 -8.00
N THR A 38 -9.03 -5.47 -7.50
CA THR A 38 -7.78 -4.93 -6.98
C THR A 38 -8.05 -4.17 -5.70
N ILE A 39 -7.31 -4.47 -4.65
CA ILE A 39 -7.43 -3.76 -3.38
C ILE A 39 -6.92 -2.33 -3.59
N LYS A 40 -7.82 -1.37 -3.46
CA LYS A 40 -7.50 0.06 -3.55
C LYS A 40 -6.99 0.52 -2.20
N VAL A 41 -5.68 0.68 -2.07
CA VAL A 41 -5.11 1.40 -0.94
C VAL A 41 -5.45 2.87 -1.10
N LYS A 42 -6.01 3.49 -0.05
CA LYS A 42 -6.31 4.93 -0.05
C LYS A 42 -5.04 5.71 -0.35
N SER A 43 -4.97 6.32 -1.53
CA SER A 43 -3.85 7.18 -1.88
C SER A 43 -3.97 8.51 -1.15
N ASP A 44 -2.85 9.00 -0.61
CA ASP A 44 -2.80 10.35 -0.03
C ASP A 44 -3.25 11.42 -1.04
N PRO A 45 -4.01 12.42 -0.58
CA PRO A 45 -4.44 13.51 -1.45
C PRO A 45 -3.24 14.28 -2.01
N LEU A 46 -3.35 14.77 -3.24
CA LEU A 46 -2.25 15.41 -3.97
C LEU A 46 -1.58 16.55 -3.19
N TRP A 47 -2.37 17.35 -2.45
CA TRP A 47 -1.82 18.45 -1.65
C TRP A 47 -0.86 17.94 -0.54
N ARG A 48 -1.15 16.79 0.08
CA ARG A 48 -0.29 16.16 1.08
C ARG A 48 1.06 15.75 0.46
N LYS A 49 1.02 15.19 -0.76
CA LYS A 49 2.22 14.83 -1.52
C LYS A 49 3.07 16.06 -1.87
N ILE A 50 2.43 17.20 -2.16
CA ILE A 50 3.11 18.46 -2.48
C ILE A 50 3.78 19.07 -1.24
N VAL A 51 3.13 18.99 -0.08
CA VAL A 51 3.65 19.60 1.17
C VAL A 51 4.69 18.71 1.86
N GLU A 52 4.74 17.43 1.54
CA GLU A 52 5.58 16.45 2.22
C GLU A 52 7.07 16.81 2.29
N PRO A 53 7.76 17.25 1.20
CA PRO A 53 9.16 17.65 1.28
C PRO A 53 9.40 18.82 2.23
N PHE A 54 8.40 19.70 2.41
CA PHE A 54 8.50 20.88 3.28
C PHE A 54 8.31 20.57 4.77
N LYS A 55 7.94 19.34 5.13
CA LYS A 55 7.81 18.92 6.54
C LYS A 55 9.14 18.51 7.18
N SER A 56 10.22 18.41 6.40
CA SER A 56 11.53 18.06 6.93
C SER A 56 12.07 19.19 7.83
N VAL A 57 12.76 18.82 8.91
CA VAL A 57 13.39 19.80 9.82
C VAL A 57 14.36 20.69 9.05
N PHE A 58 15.07 20.14 8.08
CA PHE A 58 15.98 20.87 7.21
C PHE A 58 15.25 21.97 6.40
N MET A 59 14.15 21.62 5.76
CA MET A 59 13.37 22.59 4.99
C MET A 59 12.79 23.70 5.91
N ALA A 60 12.40 23.35 7.14
CA ALA A 60 11.95 24.33 8.13
C ALA A 60 13.06 25.34 8.48
N VAL A 61 14.31 24.88 8.63
CA VAL A 61 15.48 25.75 8.86
C VAL A 61 15.69 26.70 7.68
N LEU A 62 15.62 26.19 6.44
CA LEU A 62 15.76 27.02 5.23
C LEU A 62 14.61 28.04 5.10
N ILE A 63 13.38 27.67 5.44
CA ILE A 63 12.24 28.60 5.46
C ILE A 63 12.50 29.74 6.45
N VAL A 64 12.93 29.43 7.68
CA VAL A 64 13.26 30.43 8.69
C VAL A 64 14.40 31.32 8.19
N ALA A 65 15.45 30.75 7.60
CA ALA A 65 16.57 31.48 7.05
C ALA A 65 16.13 32.43 5.91
N ALA A 66 15.27 31.98 5.00
CA ALA A 66 14.73 32.82 3.92
C ALA A 66 13.90 33.99 4.48
N ILE A 67 13.06 33.74 5.49
CA ILE A 67 12.26 34.81 6.15
C ILE A 67 13.19 35.84 6.79
N VAL A 68 14.22 35.42 7.52
CA VAL A 68 15.18 36.31 8.15
C VAL A 68 15.96 37.11 7.11
N SER A 69 16.41 36.50 6.01
CA SER A 69 17.09 37.19 4.92
C SER A 69 16.20 38.26 4.26
N LEU A 70 14.91 37.98 4.07
CA LEU A 70 13.92 38.93 3.57
C LEU A 70 13.72 40.10 4.53
N TRP A 71 13.62 39.81 5.83
CA TRP A 71 13.50 40.88 6.85
C TRP A 71 14.67 41.87 6.80
N HIS A 72 15.88 41.30 6.57
CA HIS A 72 17.08 42.12 6.40
C HIS A 72 17.25 42.77 5.04
N LYS A 73 16.25 42.67 4.17
CA LYS A 73 16.30 43.19 2.78
C LYS A 73 17.47 42.63 1.96
N SER A 74 18.07 41.49 2.39
CA SER A 74 19.09 40.75 1.65
C SER A 74 18.43 39.89 0.59
N TYR A 75 17.87 40.51 -0.44
CA TYR A 75 17.09 39.84 -1.49
C TYR A 75 17.88 38.77 -2.27
N PHE A 76 19.21 38.99 -2.42
CA PHE A 76 20.08 38.03 -3.09
C PHE A 76 20.21 36.71 -2.27
N ASP A 77 20.44 36.82 -0.95
CA ASP A 77 20.56 35.66 -0.08
C ASP A 77 19.22 34.90 0.02
N ALA A 78 18.11 35.62 0.18
CA ALA A 78 16.78 35.03 0.18
C ALA A 78 16.49 34.30 -1.14
N GLY A 79 16.84 34.89 -2.28
CA GLY A 79 16.70 34.27 -3.59
C GLY A 79 17.52 33.01 -3.74
N LEU A 80 18.76 33.00 -3.24
CA LEU A 80 19.63 31.81 -3.26
C LEU A 80 19.05 30.68 -2.39
N ILE A 81 18.56 31.00 -1.19
CA ILE A 81 17.94 30.00 -0.30
C ILE A 81 16.68 29.42 -0.96
N ILE A 82 15.81 30.25 -1.52
CA ILE A 82 14.61 29.79 -2.23
C ILE A 82 14.98 28.91 -3.43
N PHE A 83 16.03 29.26 -4.16
CA PHE A 83 16.54 28.45 -5.27
C PHE A 83 17.00 27.07 -4.79
N ILE A 84 17.76 27.00 -3.69
CA ILE A 84 18.20 25.74 -3.07
C ILE A 84 16.98 24.90 -2.65
N MET A 85 15.98 25.53 -2.00
CA MET A 85 14.74 24.87 -1.62
C MET A 85 14.01 24.27 -2.83
N ALA A 86 13.93 25.03 -3.94
CA ALA A 86 13.30 24.56 -5.16
C ALA A 86 14.03 23.37 -5.79
N VAL A 87 15.38 23.44 -5.86
CA VAL A 87 16.21 22.32 -6.35
C VAL A 87 15.99 21.07 -5.52
N ASN A 88 16.00 21.19 -4.20
CA ASN A 88 15.78 20.06 -3.29
C ASN A 88 14.37 19.46 -3.45
N ALA A 89 13.34 20.30 -3.57
CA ALA A 89 11.99 19.82 -3.83
C ALA A 89 11.88 19.08 -5.18
N ILE A 90 12.55 19.58 -6.23
CA ILE A 90 12.60 18.91 -7.54
C ILE A 90 13.30 17.53 -7.41
N ILE A 91 14.45 17.47 -6.76
CA ILE A 91 15.17 16.21 -6.54
C ILE A 91 14.28 15.22 -5.79
N TYR A 92 13.62 15.64 -4.71
CA TYR A 92 12.68 14.82 -3.95
C TYR A 92 11.58 14.23 -4.84
N TYR A 93 10.93 15.06 -5.66
CA TYR A 93 9.86 14.59 -6.56
C TYR A 93 10.37 13.63 -7.63
N VAL A 94 11.51 13.92 -8.26
CA VAL A 94 12.10 13.03 -9.28
C VAL A 94 12.40 11.65 -8.68
N GLN A 95 13.00 11.62 -7.49
CA GLN A 95 13.33 10.37 -6.80
C GLN A 95 12.05 9.59 -6.41
N ARG A 96 11.05 10.27 -5.86
CA ARG A 96 9.77 9.65 -5.50
C ARG A 96 9.05 9.06 -6.72
N PHE A 97 8.99 9.79 -7.82
CA PHE A 97 8.40 9.29 -9.07
C PHE A 97 9.14 8.05 -9.61
N SER A 98 10.47 8.04 -9.52
CA SER A 98 11.27 6.90 -9.95
C SER A 98 10.97 5.66 -9.10
N THR A 99 10.91 5.81 -7.78
CA THR A 99 10.60 4.72 -6.84
C THR A 99 9.17 4.19 -7.05
N GLU A 100 8.16 5.06 -7.18
CA GLU A 100 6.78 4.63 -7.45
C GLU A 100 6.68 3.89 -8.80
N ARG A 101 7.45 4.30 -9.82
CA ARG A 101 7.47 3.63 -11.13
C ARG A 101 8.05 2.21 -11.04
N ILE A 102 9.15 2.02 -10.31
CA ILE A 102 9.77 0.71 -10.09
C ILE A 102 8.79 -0.22 -9.36
N LEU A 103 8.18 0.23 -8.26
CA LEU A 103 7.20 -0.55 -7.51
C LEU A 103 6.00 -0.96 -8.37
N ARG A 104 5.46 -0.05 -9.18
CA ARG A 104 4.37 -0.36 -10.11
C ARG A 104 4.78 -1.36 -11.20
N SER A 105 6.03 -1.34 -11.66
CA SER A 105 6.51 -2.30 -12.66
C SER A 105 6.63 -3.71 -12.08
N LEU A 106 7.08 -3.83 -10.83
CA LEU A 106 7.14 -5.12 -10.11
C LEU A 106 5.74 -5.69 -9.85
N GLN A 107 4.78 -4.85 -9.47
CA GLN A 107 3.39 -5.28 -9.28
C GLN A 107 2.73 -5.75 -10.59
N LYS A 108 3.06 -5.15 -11.73
CA LYS A 108 2.52 -5.56 -13.03
C LYS A 108 3.04 -6.93 -13.52
N GLN A 109 4.22 -7.35 -13.09
CA GLN A 109 4.79 -8.66 -13.46
C GLN A 109 4.13 -9.83 -12.74
N SER A 110 3.33 -9.57 -11.71
CA SER A 110 2.63 -10.59 -10.91
C SER A 110 1.11 -10.51 -11.10
N VAL A 111 0.63 -10.43 -12.33
CA VAL A 111 -0.81 -10.60 -12.60
C VAL A 111 -1.08 -12.10 -12.48
N ALA A 112 -1.64 -12.51 -11.34
CA ALA A 112 -2.12 -13.87 -11.16
C ALA A 112 -3.23 -14.15 -12.18
N GLU A 113 -3.14 -15.28 -12.87
CA GLU A 113 -4.22 -15.81 -13.70
C GLU A 113 -5.07 -16.77 -12.87
N VAL A 114 -6.33 -16.92 -13.23
CA VAL A 114 -7.26 -17.81 -12.58
C VAL A 114 -8.11 -18.51 -13.64
N GLU A 115 -8.34 -19.80 -13.45
CA GLU A 115 -9.24 -20.56 -14.30
C GLU A 115 -10.69 -20.32 -13.89
N VAL A 116 -11.51 -19.86 -14.83
CA VAL A 116 -12.94 -19.60 -14.61
C VAL A 116 -13.78 -20.45 -15.54
N LEU A 117 -15.00 -20.71 -15.11
CA LEU A 117 -16.02 -21.32 -15.93
C LEU A 117 -17.01 -20.24 -16.39
N ARG A 118 -17.03 -19.92 -17.69
CA ARG A 118 -17.99 -19.01 -18.30
C ARG A 118 -18.72 -19.71 -19.44
N LYS A 119 -20.02 -19.60 -19.47
CA LYS A 119 -20.88 -20.33 -20.45
C LYS A 119 -20.60 -21.85 -20.54
N GLY A 120 -20.17 -22.46 -19.44
CA GLY A 120 -19.76 -23.85 -19.38
C GLY A 120 -18.41 -24.17 -20.04
N ARG A 121 -17.61 -23.17 -20.40
CA ARG A 121 -16.25 -23.32 -20.92
C ARG A 121 -15.24 -22.82 -19.92
N ARG A 122 -14.14 -23.56 -19.77
CA ARG A 122 -13.02 -23.16 -18.95
C ARG A 122 -12.16 -22.18 -19.72
N GLU A 123 -11.78 -21.10 -19.08
CA GLU A 123 -10.88 -20.08 -19.64
C GLU A 123 -9.97 -19.51 -18.57
N MET A 124 -8.76 -19.13 -18.95
CA MET A 124 -7.82 -18.44 -18.07
C MET A 124 -8.02 -16.94 -18.23
N ILE A 125 -8.30 -16.26 -17.13
CA ILE A 125 -8.41 -14.80 -17.11
C ILE A 125 -7.45 -14.20 -16.08
N ALA A 126 -7.12 -12.93 -16.26
CA ALA A 126 -6.43 -12.20 -15.20
C ALA A 126 -7.32 -12.12 -13.95
N ALA A 127 -6.80 -12.47 -12.78
CA ALA A 127 -7.55 -12.42 -11.52
C ALA A 127 -8.15 -11.05 -11.21
N THR A 128 -7.59 -9.99 -11.79
CA THR A 128 -8.12 -8.61 -11.71
C THR A 128 -9.46 -8.41 -12.44
N LEU A 129 -9.83 -9.32 -13.34
CA LEU A 129 -11.08 -9.27 -14.11
C LEU A 129 -12.21 -10.12 -13.50
N LEU A 130 -11.95 -10.72 -12.33
CA LEU A 130 -12.98 -11.45 -11.59
C LEU A 130 -14.06 -10.51 -11.07
N VAL A 131 -15.30 -11.00 -11.16
CA VAL A 131 -16.50 -10.29 -10.66
C VAL A 131 -17.35 -11.22 -9.79
N PRO A 132 -18.14 -10.69 -8.85
CA PRO A 132 -19.10 -11.48 -8.09
C PRO A 132 -20.05 -12.23 -9.04
N GLY A 133 -20.22 -13.55 -8.79
CA GLY A 133 -21.00 -14.46 -9.63
C GLY A 133 -20.18 -15.25 -10.65
N ASP A 134 -18.89 -14.95 -10.87
CA ASP A 134 -17.99 -15.83 -11.63
C ASP A 134 -17.83 -17.19 -10.91
N VAL A 135 -17.68 -18.24 -11.66
CA VAL A 135 -17.31 -19.57 -11.14
C VAL A 135 -15.83 -19.78 -11.36
N ILE A 136 -15.08 -19.96 -10.28
CA ILE A 136 -13.65 -20.23 -10.30
C ILE A 136 -13.38 -21.71 -10.09
N ILE A 137 -12.32 -22.19 -10.73
CA ILE A 137 -11.77 -23.54 -10.55
C ILE A 137 -10.47 -23.38 -9.81
N LEU A 138 -10.32 -24.13 -8.73
CA LEU A 138 -9.18 -24.04 -7.82
C LEU A 138 -8.49 -25.40 -7.74
N ASP A 139 -7.22 -25.43 -8.06
CA ASP A 139 -6.37 -26.61 -8.00
C ASP A 139 -5.23 -26.42 -6.99
N GLU A 140 -4.58 -27.52 -6.60
CA GLU A 140 -3.45 -27.51 -5.67
C GLU A 140 -2.33 -26.58 -6.16
N GLY A 141 -1.87 -25.68 -5.27
CA GLY A 141 -0.85 -24.67 -5.55
C GLY A 141 -1.42 -23.30 -5.91
N ASP A 142 -2.73 -23.19 -6.18
CA ASP A 142 -3.35 -21.94 -6.53
C ASP A 142 -3.45 -21.00 -5.34
N LYS A 143 -3.29 -19.70 -5.63
CA LYS A 143 -3.64 -18.64 -4.71
C LYS A 143 -5.08 -18.20 -4.98
N ILE A 144 -5.90 -18.19 -3.94
CA ILE A 144 -7.30 -17.80 -4.01
C ILE A 144 -7.41 -16.29 -4.28
N PRO A 145 -8.03 -15.88 -5.43
CA PRO A 145 -7.99 -14.49 -5.88
C PRO A 145 -9.12 -13.61 -5.37
N ALA A 146 -10.18 -14.20 -4.80
CA ALA A 146 -11.39 -13.51 -4.34
C ALA A 146 -12.10 -14.38 -3.30
N ASP A 147 -13.01 -13.80 -2.51
CA ASP A 147 -13.84 -14.58 -1.61
C ASP A 147 -14.90 -15.36 -2.42
N ALA A 148 -15.03 -16.65 -2.13
CA ALA A 148 -15.94 -17.50 -2.91
C ALA A 148 -16.60 -18.59 -2.04
N ARG A 149 -17.81 -18.99 -2.44
CA ARG A 149 -18.60 -20.07 -1.84
C ARG A 149 -18.32 -21.37 -2.61
N VAL A 150 -17.74 -22.35 -1.92
CA VAL A 150 -17.43 -23.67 -2.49
C VAL A 150 -18.73 -24.46 -2.72
N PHE A 151 -18.94 -25.00 -3.92
CA PHE A 151 -20.09 -25.84 -4.24
C PHE A 151 -19.73 -27.22 -4.79
N GLU A 152 -18.47 -27.44 -5.18
CA GLU A 152 -17.90 -28.76 -5.47
C GLU A 152 -16.50 -28.82 -4.87
N ALA A 153 -16.16 -29.89 -4.14
CA ALA A 153 -14.87 -30.06 -3.51
C ALA A 153 -14.48 -31.56 -3.53
N ARG A 154 -13.19 -31.82 -3.80
CA ARG A 154 -12.59 -33.15 -3.80
C ARG A 154 -11.30 -33.11 -2.99
N SER A 155 -11.35 -33.62 -1.75
CA SER A 155 -10.23 -33.57 -0.81
C SER A 155 -9.57 -32.18 -0.71
N PHE A 156 -10.40 -31.16 -0.78
CA PHE A 156 -9.96 -29.78 -0.94
C PHE A 156 -9.55 -29.17 0.39
N ARG A 157 -8.30 -28.76 0.51
CA ARG A 157 -7.71 -28.16 1.70
C ARG A 157 -7.05 -26.85 1.39
N VAL A 158 -7.24 -25.87 2.26
CA VAL A 158 -6.79 -24.49 2.10
C VAL A 158 -6.00 -24.05 3.32
N ASP A 159 -4.87 -23.38 3.09
CA ASP A 159 -4.12 -22.65 4.10
C ASP A 159 -4.65 -21.22 4.19
N GLU A 160 -5.28 -20.89 5.30
CA GLU A 160 -5.85 -19.56 5.58
C GLU A 160 -5.05 -18.81 6.65
N SER A 161 -3.82 -19.22 6.92
CA SER A 161 -2.97 -18.66 7.98
C SER A 161 -2.76 -17.13 7.86
N GLN A 162 -2.75 -16.59 6.65
CA GLN A 162 -2.63 -15.16 6.42
C GLN A 162 -3.85 -14.35 6.90
N LEU A 163 -5.01 -14.97 6.98
CA LEU A 163 -6.25 -14.33 7.41
C LEU A 163 -6.59 -14.63 8.87
N THR A 164 -6.43 -15.89 9.28
CA THR A 164 -6.85 -16.39 10.59
C THR A 164 -5.72 -16.47 11.62
N GLY A 165 -4.47 -16.49 11.16
CA GLY A 165 -3.28 -16.76 11.99
C GLY A 165 -3.07 -18.24 12.32
N GLU A 166 -4.00 -19.13 11.96
CA GLU A 166 -3.91 -20.57 12.21
C GLU A 166 -3.09 -21.27 11.12
N SER A 167 -2.06 -22.02 11.51
CA SER A 167 -1.10 -22.63 10.57
C SER A 167 -1.54 -23.98 10.01
N LEU A 168 -2.67 -24.55 10.46
CA LEU A 168 -3.14 -25.83 9.96
C LEU A 168 -4.09 -25.65 8.78
N PRO A 169 -3.87 -26.41 7.68
CA PRO A 169 -4.78 -26.39 6.55
C PRO A 169 -6.20 -26.86 6.94
N ILE A 170 -7.20 -26.13 6.45
CA ILE A 170 -8.61 -26.40 6.73
C ILE A 170 -9.19 -27.19 5.56
N GLU A 171 -9.85 -28.30 5.84
CA GLU A 171 -10.62 -29.05 4.84
C GLU A 171 -11.92 -28.31 4.55
N LYS A 172 -12.17 -28.05 3.28
CA LYS A 172 -13.34 -27.32 2.83
C LYS A 172 -14.44 -28.26 2.35
N THR A 173 -15.67 -27.88 2.66
CA THR A 173 -16.89 -28.67 2.37
C THR A 173 -17.90 -27.84 1.58
N CYS A 174 -18.94 -28.50 1.04
CA CYS A 174 -20.03 -27.81 0.36
C CYS A 174 -21.28 -27.64 1.24
N ALA A 175 -21.22 -28.14 2.51
CA ALA A 175 -22.37 -28.13 3.41
C ALA A 175 -22.81 -26.71 3.79
N VAL A 176 -24.07 -26.51 4.05
CA VAL A 176 -24.61 -25.27 4.63
C VAL A 176 -24.21 -25.22 6.11
N LEU A 177 -23.68 -24.10 6.56
CA LEU A 177 -23.28 -23.92 7.95
C LEU A 177 -24.34 -23.15 8.72
N PRO A 178 -24.42 -23.36 10.06
CA PRO A 178 -25.27 -22.54 10.93
C PRO A 178 -24.89 -21.05 10.85
N SER A 179 -25.84 -20.17 11.09
CA SER A 179 -25.58 -18.72 11.24
C SER A 179 -24.64 -18.45 12.42
N ASP A 180 -24.03 -17.27 12.45
CA ASP A 180 -23.10 -16.80 13.50
C ASP A 180 -21.79 -17.61 13.61
N ARG A 181 -21.19 -17.96 12.47
CA ARG A 181 -19.86 -18.56 12.39
C ARG A 181 -18.79 -17.51 12.16
N GLU A 182 -17.74 -17.60 12.95
CA GLU A 182 -16.51 -16.82 12.71
C GLU A 182 -15.84 -17.25 11.40
N ILE A 183 -15.00 -16.37 10.83
CA ILE A 183 -14.36 -16.58 9.52
C ILE A 183 -13.63 -17.94 9.46
N TYR A 184 -12.87 -18.27 10.50
CA TYR A 184 -12.10 -19.53 10.57
C TYR A 184 -12.99 -20.78 10.69
N GLU A 185 -14.26 -20.65 11.03
CA GLU A 185 -15.22 -21.75 11.09
C GLU A 185 -15.99 -21.96 9.78
N GLN A 186 -15.86 -21.04 8.81
CA GLN A 186 -16.59 -21.07 7.55
C GLN A 186 -15.93 -22.05 6.57
N SER A 187 -16.06 -23.34 6.86
CA SER A 187 -15.46 -24.42 6.05
C SER A 187 -16.02 -24.56 4.63
N ASN A 188 -17.07 -23.85 4.29
CA ASN A 188 -17.67 -23.84 2.94
C ASN A 188 -17.36 -22.56 2.14
N MET A 189 -16.57 -21.67 2.69
CA MET A 189 -16.05 -20.46 2.04
C MET A 189 -14.55 -20.58 1.83
N VAL A 190 -14.05 -19.88 0.84
CA VAL A 190 -12.63 -19.62 0.62
C VAL A 190 -12.41 -18.12 0.52
N PHE A 191 -11.26 -17.64 0.98
CA PHE A 191 -11.00 -16.23 1.16
C PHE A 191 -9.79 -15.77 0.35
N GLN A 192 -9.86 -14.55 -0.14
CA GLN A 192 -8.78 -13.93 -0.91
C GLN A 192 -7.46 -13.97 -0.12
N GLY A 193 -6.38 -14.34 -0.83
CA GLY A 193 -5.03 -14.37 -0.26
C GLY A 193 -4.60 -15.72 0.30
N SER A 194 -5.54 -16.65 0.56
CA SER A 194 -5.27 -18.03 0.99
C SER A 194 -4.70 -18.87 -0.14
N PHE A 195 -4.13 -20.04 0.21
CA PHE A 195 -3.50 -20.96 -0.74
C PHE A 195 -4.13 -22.35 -0.70
N VAL A 196 -4.35 -22.94 -1.87
CA VAL A 196 -4.78 -24.34 -2.00
C VAL A 196 -3.59 -25.26 -1.74
N VAL A 197 -3.68 -26.09 -0.70
CA VAL A 197 -2.61 -27.03 -0.31
C VAL A 197 -2.92 -28.48 -0.67
N GLY A 198 -4.09 -28.74 -1.26
CA GLY A 198 -4.42 -30.07 -1.77
C GLY A 198 -5.84 -30.17 -2.28
N GLY A 199 -6.06 -31.06 -3.24
CA GLY A 199 -7.35 -31.31 -3.86
C GLY A 199 -7.78 -30.24 -4.86
N THR A 200 -9.04 -30.32 -5.28
CA THR A 200 -9.63 -29.43 -6.27
C THR A 200 -11.02 -28.96 -5.84
N ALA A 201 -11.44 -27.76 -6.24
CA ALA A 201 -12.76 -27.25 -5.96
C ALA A 201 -13.32 -26.38 -7.07
N MET A 202 -14.64 -26.27 -7.11
CA MET A 202 -15.34 -25.21 -7.83
C MET A 202 -16.06 -24.31 -6.83
N ALA A 203 -15.89 -23.00 -7.01
CA ALA A 203 -16.46 -22.02 -6.10
C ALA A 203 -17.06 -20.85 -6.89
N ILE A 204 -18.15 -20.26 -6.37
CA ILE A 204 -18.75 -19.06 -6.92
C ILE A 204 -18.21 -17.84 -6.18
N VAL A 205 -17.69 -16.86 -6.90
CA VAL A 205 -17.16 -15.62 -6.34
C VAL A 205 -18.28 -14.81 -5.69
N THR A 206 -18.12 -14.48 -4.41
CA THR A 206 -19.10 -13.73 -3.62
C THR A 206 -18.71 -12.30 -3.39
N ALA A 207 -17.39 -12.01 -3.28
CA ALA A 207 -16.86 -10.67 -3.08
C ALA A 207 -15.50 -10.52 -3.76
N THR A 208 -15.18 -9.30 -4.21
CA THR A 208 -13.93 -8.93 -4.89
C THR A 208 -13.33 -7.67 -4.30
N ALA A 209 -12.05 -7.45 -4.48
CA ALA A 209 -11.33 -6.23 -4.09
C ALA A 209 -11.50 -5.85 -2.60
N ASN A 210 -11.94 -4.62 -2.33
CA ASN A 210 -12.11 -4.11 -0.96
C ASN A 210 -13.32 -4.73 -0.22
N ASP A 211 -14.23 -5.40 -0.93
CA ASP A 211 -15.39 -6.05 -0.32
C ASP A 211 -15.07 -7.46 0.24
N THR A 212 -13.89 -8.01 -0.08
CA THR A 212 -13.39 -9.28 0.49
C THR A 212 -13.01 -9.11 1.96
N GLU A 213 -12.96 -10.20 2.71
CA GLU A 213 -12.51 -10.16 4.11
C GLU A 213 -11.08 -9.65 4.23
N PHE A 214 -10.19 -10.05 3.31
CA PHE A 214 -8.83 -9.52 3.24
C PHE A 214 -8.81 -8.01 2.90
N GLY A 215 -9.69 -7.55 2.01
CA GLY A 215 -9.85 -6.14 1.67
C GLY A 215 -10.29 -5.32 2.87
N ARG A 216 -11.25 -5.79 3.65
CA ARG A 216 -11.74 -5.14 4.88
C ARG A 216 -10.65 -5.04 5.94
N LEU A 217 -9.87 -6.10 6.16
CA LEU A 217 -8.73 -6.08 7.08
C LEU A 217 -7.65 -5.10 6.63
N SER A 218 -7.39 -5.02 5.32
CA SER A 218 -6.45 -4.06 4.72
C SER A 218 -6.90 -2.61 4.94
N ASP A 219 -8.18 -2.32 4.79
CA ASP A 219 -8.74 -0.98 5.05
C ASP A 219 -8.65 -0.59 6.53
N LEU A 220 -8.89 -1.51 7.45
CA LEU A 220 -8.73 -1.29 8.89
C LEU A 220 -7.25 -1.03 9.27
N SER A 221 -6.32 -1.76 8.63
CA SER A 221 -4.88 -1.58 8.82
C SER A 221 -4.34 -0.30 8.18
N SER A 222 -5.02 0.25 7.18
CA SER A 222 -4.59 1.46 6.46
C SER A 222 -4.77 2.75 7.27
N GLY A 223 -5.44 2.69 8.42
CA GLY A 223 -5.62 3.81 9.36
C GLY A 223 -4.37 4.17 10.16
N ASP A 224 -3.50 3.21 10.45
CA ASP A 224 -2.18 3.42 11.01
C ASP A 224 -1.15 3.16 9.89
N HIS A 225 -0.46 4.20 9.46
CA HIS A 225 0.71 4.04 8.62
C HIS A 225 1.66 3.07 9.34
N ASN A 226 1.70 1.82 8.91
CA ASN A 226 2.71 0.86 9.33
C ASN A 226 4.07 1.39 8.84
N VAL A 227 4.59 2.39 9.55
CA VAL A 227 5.92 2.91 9.33
C VAL A 227 6.86 1.76 9.66
N ASN A 228 7.53 1.26 8.63
CA ASN A 228 8.51 0.19 8.77
C ASN A 228 9.41 0.48 10.00
N PRO A 229 9.56 -0.45 10.95
CA PRO A 229 10.39 -0.24 12.15
C PRO A 229 11.82 0.20 11.83
N VAL A 230 12.35 -0.20 10.68
CA VAL A 230 13.64 0.25 10.15
C VAL A 230 13.58 1.73 9.79
N GLN A 231 12.53 2.15 9.09
CA GLN A 231 12.30 3.56 8.74
C GLN A 231 12.26 4.45 10.00
N GLN A 232 11.52 4.02 11.05
CA GLN A 232 11.47 4.76 12.32
C GLN A 232 12.84 4.88 13.01
N LYS A 233 13.69 3.85 12.92
CA LYS A 233 15.05 3.91 13.48
C LYS A 233 15.92 4.90 12.70
N ILE A 234 15.77 4.91 11.39
CA ILE A 234 16.49 5.84 10.50
C ILE A 234 16.05 7.27 10.74
N ASP A 235 14.74 7.54 10.80
CA ASP A 235 14.21 8.88 11.08
C ASP A 235 14.68 9.41 12.44
N ARG A 236 14.74 8.57 13.45
CA ARG A 236 15.33 8.92 14.75
C ARG A 236 16.83 9.23 14.69
N LEU A 237 17.57 8.47 13.88
CA LEU A 237 18.99 8.69 13.68
C LEU A 237 19.22 10.03 12.96
N ILE A 238 18.49 10.29 11.89
CA ILE A 238 18.53 11.54 11.13
C ILE A 238 18.19 12.72 12.06
N THR A 239 17.11 12.61 12.83
CA THR A 239 16.70 13.66 13.76
C THR A 239 17.81 13.97 14.79
N ARG A 240 18.52 12.95 15.29
CA ARG A 240 19.66 13.16 16.20
C ARG A 240 20.83 13.85 15.51
N ILE A 241 21.18 13.44 14.28
CA ILE A 241 22.24 14.06 13.49
C ILE A 241 21.90 15.53 13.25
N VAL A 242 20.68 15.83 12.81
CA VAL A 242 20.22 17.21 12.58
C VAL A 242 20.26 18.02 13.87
N ALA A 243 19.84 17.46 15.00
CA ALA A 243 19.92 18.15 16.30
C ALA A 243 21.37 18.49 16.70
N VAL A 244 22.31 17.59 16.46
CA VAL A 244 23.75 17.84 16.72
C VAL A 244 24.27 18.94 15.79
N ILE A 245 23.93 18.89 14.48
CA ILE A 245 24.35 19.92 13.52
C ILE A 245 23.80 21.29 13.93
N LEU A 246 22.51 21.37 14.31
CA LEU A 246 21.91 22.61 14.79
C LEU A 246 22.59 23.12 16.08
N GLY A 247 22.95 22.22 16.98
CA GLY A 247 23.72 22.57 18.19
C GLY A 247 25.07 23.18 17.85
N ILE A 248 25.82 22.57 16.92
CA ILE A 248 27.12 23.08 16.44
C ILE A 248 26.93 24.43 15.74
N ALA A 249 25.90 24.55 14.92
CA ALA A 249 25.56 25.76 14.17
C ALA A 249 25.24 26.93 15.12
N LEU A 250 24.42 26.69 16.15
CA LEU A 250 24.10 27.68 17.19
C LEU A 250 25.33 28.10 18.00
N PHE A 251 26.17 27.13 18.34
CA PHE A 251 27.43 27.41 19.05
C PHE A 251 28.37 28.26 18.17
N ALA A 252 28.52 27.92 16.90
CA ALA A 252 29.30 28.68 15.94
C ALA A 252 28.76 30.13 15.76
N PHE A 253 27.43 30.28 15.72
CA PHE A 253 26.77 31.58 15.68
C PHE A 253 27.13 32.43 16.92
N TRP A 254 26.95 31.86 18.10
CA TRP A 254 27.29 32.55 19.34
C TRP A 254 28.78 32.97 19.40
N LEU A 255 29.67 32.07 18.97
CA LEU A 255 31.11 32.34 18.95
C LEU A 255 31.47 33.47 17.95
N ALA A 256 30.82 33.50 16.78
CA ALA A 256 30.99 34.55 15.78
C ALA A 256 30.58 35.93 16.36
N LEU A 257 29.41 35.99 17.02
CA LEU A 257 28.93 37.19 17.68
C LEU A 257 29.88 37.65 18.81
N ALA A 258 30.39 36.71 19.61
CA ALA A 258 31.36 36.99 20.67
C ALA A 258 32.70 37.56 20.16
N ARG A 259 33.06 37.24 18.90
CA ARG A 259 34.22 37.81 18.19
C ARG A 259 33.94 39.14 17.47
N GLY A 260 32.72 39.70 17.61
CA GLY A 260 32.35 40.96 17.01
C GLY A 260 32.00 40.87 15.52
N VAL A 261 31.77 39.65 14.99
CA VAL A 261 31.26 39.49 13.63
C VAL A 261 29.83 40.03 13.57
N GLU A 262 29.51 40.75 12.53
CA GLU A 262 28.15 41.26 12.32
C GLU A 262 27.15 40.08 12.27
N TRP A 263 26.04 40.21 12.98
CA TRP A 263 25.08 39.12 13.14
C TRP A 263 24.53 38.62 11.76
N SER A 264 24.43 39.48 10.75
CA SER A 264 24.03 39.13 9.38
C SER A 264 25.04 38.17 8.72
N GLU A 265 26.33 38.41 8.93
CA GLU A 265 27.43 37.62 8.41
C GLU A 265 27.54 36.29 9.17
N ALA A 266 27.41 36.32 10.50
CA ALA A 266 27.35 35.13 11.32
C ALA A 266 26.19 34.24 10.95
N LEU A 267 25.02 34.80 10.65
CA LEU A 267 23.83 34.05 10.22
C LEU A 267 24.02 33.36 8.85
N ARG A 268 24.62 34.08 7.89
CA ARG A 268 24.95 33.47 6.56
C ARG A 268 25.86 32.29 6.70
N PHE A 269 26.90 32.40 7.55
CA PHE A 269 27.82 31.32 7.80
C PHE A 269 27.13 30.08 8.39
N VAL A 270 26.26 30.28 9.39
CA VAL A 270 25.52 29.20 10.04
C VAL A 270 24.51 28.52 9.10
N ILE A 271 23.84 29.31 8.24
CA ILE A 271 22.96 28.75 7.20
C ILE A 271 23.75 27.88 6.22
N ALA A 272 24.89 28.40 5.72
CA ALA A 272 25.74 27.64 4.80
C ALA A 272 26.26 26.34 5.43
N LEU A 273 26.67 26.40 6.69
CA LEU A 273 27.11 25.23 7.47
C LEU A 273 25.97 24.21 7.63
N SER A 274 24.78 24.66 7.96
CA SER A 274 23.60 23.80 8.15
C SER A 274 23.19 23.10 6.86
N VAL A 275 23.19 23.81 5.74
CA VAL A 275 22.87 23.27 4.42
C VAL A 275 23.87 22.20 3.98
N SER A 276 25.17 22.47 4.22
CA SER A 276 26.26 21.54 3.81
C SER A 276 26.32 20.26 4.63
N ALA A 277 25.82 20.26 5.86
CA ALA A 277 26.02 19.18 6.82
C ALA A 277 24.87 18.15 6.86
N VAL A 278 23.70 18.45 6.28
CA VAL A 278 22.54 17.55 6.35
C VAL A 278 22.57 16.51 5.25
N PRO A 279 22.58 15.20 5.58
CA PRO A 279 22.57 14.12 4.59
C PRO A 279 21.15 13.88 4.05
N GLU A 280 20.69 14.73 3.12
CA GLU A 280 19.32 14.66 2.58
C GLU A 280 18.98 13.34 1.85
N ASN A 281 19.97 12.71 1.23
CA ASN A 281 19.76 11.52 0.41
C ASN A 281 19.78 10.19 1.18
N LEU A 282 20.08 10.23 2.48
CA LEU A 282 20.20 9.02 3.31
C LEU A 282 18.89 8.20 3.38
N PRO A 283 17.70 8.79 3.60
CA PRO A 283 16.44 8.05 3.67
C PRO A 283 16.11 7.34 2.36
N ILE A 284 16.43 7.98 1.24
CA ILE A 284 16.11 7.47 -0.11
C ILE A 284 17.06 6.34 -0.50
N ALA A 285 18.36 6.51 -0.25
CA ALA A 285 19.35 5.47 -0.50
C ALA A 285 19.01 4.18 0.26
N ILE A 286 18.58 4.31 1.52
CA ILE A 286 18.19 3.17 2.35
C ILE A 286 16.88 2.56 1.89
N SER A 287 15.89 3.35 1.48
CA SER A 287 14.63 2.83 0.93
C SER A 287 14.85 2.02 -0.35
N VAL A 288 15.78 2.45 -1.22
CA VAL A 288 16.16 1.68 -2.41
C VAL A 288 16.87 0.38 -2.05
N ILE A 289 17.76 0.39 -1.05
CA ILE A 289 18.47 -0.81 -0.59
C ILE A 289 17.53 -1.83 0.07
N LEU A 290 16.48 -1.37 0.75
CA LEU A 290 15.49 -2.25 1.40
C LEU A 290 14.50 -2.87 0.42
N VAL A 291 14.38 -2.33 -0.80
CA VAL A 291 13.49 -2.85 -1.86
C VAL A 291 14.21 -3.83 -2.77
N LEU A 292 15.54 -3.82 -2.81
CA LEU A 292 16.38 -4.79 -3.51
C LEU A 292 16.64 -6.02 -2.64
#